data_3a321ae3f9292c2f8ac74edad17f22c9
#
_entry.id   3a321ae3f9292c2f8ac74edad17f22c9
#
_cell.length_a   1.000
_cell.length_b   1.000
_cell.length_c   1.000
_cell.angle_alpha   90.00
_cell.angle_beta   90.00
_cell.angle_gamma   90.00
#
_symmetry.space_group_name_H-M   'P 1'
#
loop_
_entity.id
_entity.type
_entity.pdbx_description
1 polymer ?
#
loop_
_entity_poly.entity_id
_entity_poly.type
_entity_poly.pdbx_seq_one_letter_code
_entity_poly.pdbx_strand_id
1 'polypeptide(L)'
;MCVFPRSTFDSFARQHPELEHKLLRRTLNELDRAHEWMLLLGKKTATERIATLLLETSVRLGETGCTVDNGALDTFELPLDRRQIGDVLGLTIETVSRQFSKLKADGVIHLPDRRTVSIRDRARLQDLSAAA
;
A
#
# COMPACT_ATOMS: atom_id res chain seq x y z
N MET A 1 -7.04 -20.28 -7.71
CA MET A 1 -5.62 -20.00 -8.02
C MET A 1 -5.25 -20.84 -9.25
N CYS A 2 -4.94 -20.20 -10.38
CA CYS A 2 -4.50 -20.92 -11.58
C CYS A 2 -3.00 -21.21 -11.46
N VAL A 3 -2.63 -22.50 -11.52
CA VAL A 3 -1.24 -22.93 -11.47
C VAL A 3 -0.82 -23.34 -12.87
N PHE A 4 0.20 -22.66 -13.44
CA PHE A 4 0.79 -23.03 -14.71
C PHE A 4 2.12 -23.75 -14.47
N PRO A 5 2.41 -24.87 -15.16
CA PRO A 5 3.73 -25.49 -15.16
C PRO A 5 4.77 -24.49 -15.70
N ARG A 6 5.91 -24.40 -15.05
CA ARG A 6 7.00 -23.49 -15.44
C ARG A 6 7.46 -23.71 -16.88
N SER A 7 7.52 -24.99 -17.31
CA SER A 7 7.91 -25.36 -18.67
C SER A 7 6.96 -24.82 -19.73
N THR A 8 5.65 -24.82 -19.46
CA THR A 8 4.62 -24.27 -20.36
C THR A 8 4.77 -22.74 -20.45
N PHE A 9 5.04 -22.09 -19.33
CA PHE A 9 5.30 -20.66 -19.28
C PHE A 9 6.56 -20.29 -20.06
N ASP A 10 7.68 -21.00 -19.86
CA ASP A 10 8.95 -20.73 -20.55
C ASP A 10 8.83 -20.88 -22.06
N SER A 11 8.07 -21.89 -22.54
CA SER A 11 7.85 -22.07 -23.98
C SER A 11 6.96 -20.97 -24.58
N PHE A 12 5.96 -20.50 -23.85
CA PHE A 12 5.08 -19.43 -24.28
C PHE A 12 5.80 -18.07 -24.28
N ALA A 13 6.60 -17.79 -23.27
CA ALA A 13 7.38 -16.56 -23.15
C ALA A 13 8.37 -16.40 -24.31
N ARG A 14 9.03 -17.50 -24.75
CA ARG A 14 9.93 -17.47 -25.92
C ARG A 14 9.22 -17.12 -27.24
N GLN A 15 7.95 -17.44 -27.35
CA GLN A 15 7.15 -17.13 -28.54
C GLN A 15 6.59 -15.70 -28.50
N HIS A 16 6.54 -15.07 -27.32
CA HIS A 16 6.01 -13.75 -27.08
C HIS A 16 6.97 -12.84 -26.31
N PRO A 17 8.01 -12.27 -26.96
CA PRO A 17 9.03 -11.45 -26.29
C PRO A 17 8.44 -10.22 -25.55
N GLU A 18 7.31 -9.69 -26.06
CA GLU A 18 6.62 -8.56 -25.42
C GLU A 18 6.05 -8.94 -24.05
N LEU A 19 5.59 -10.18 -23.91
CA LEU A 19 5.10 -10.69 -22.62
C LEU A 19 6.24 -10.85 -21.63
N GLU A 20 7.37 -11.38 -22.08
CA GLU A 20 8.58 -11.53 -21.26
C GLU A 20 9.05 -10.17 -20.73
N HIS A 21 9.10 -9.16 -21.59
CA HIS A 21 9.45 -7.80 -21.19
C HIS A 21 8.48 -7.18 -20.17
N LYS A 22 7.18 -7.36 -20.38
CA LYS A 22 6.15 -6.89 -19.43
C LYS A 22 6.26 -7.59 -18.07
N LEU A 23 6.50 -8.89 -18.08
CA LEU A 23 6.68 -9.67 -16.85
C LEU A 23 7.95 -9.26 -16.11
N LEU A 24 9.06 -9.09 -16.82
CA LEU A 24 10.31 -8.63 -16.23
C LEU A 24 10.11 -7.27 -15.55
N ARG A 25 9.51 -6.30 -16.23
CA ARG A 25 9.21 -4.98 -15.65
C ARG A 25 8.33 -5.10 -14.41
N ARG A 26 7.29 -5.93 -14.48
CA ARG A 26 6.39 -6.14 -13.33
C ARG A 26 7.13 -6.78 -12.15
N THR A 27 7.96 -7.77 -12.42
CA THR A 27 8.76 -8.44 -11.37
C THR A 27 9.77 -7.48 -10.74
N LEU A 28 10.44 -6.65 -11.54
CA LEU A 28 11.35 -5.62 -11.02
C LEU A 28 10.61 -4.60 -10.14
N ASN A 29 9.45 -4.14 -10.56
CA ASN A 29 8.64 -3.23 -9.75
C ASN A 29 8.18 -3.87 -8.42
N GLU A 30 7.82 -5.15 -8.44
CA GLU A 30 7.47 -5.88 -7.20
C GLU A 30 8.70 -6.07 -6.30
N LEU A 31 9.88 -6.28 -6.87
CA LEU A 31 11.14 -6.37 -6.11
C LEU A 31 11.49 -5.03 -5.46
N ASP A 32 11.37 -3.92 -6.19
CA ASP A 32 11.61 -2.58 -5.65
C ASP A 32 10.64 -2.28 -4.50
N ARG A 33 9.37 -2.62 -4.65
CA ARG A 33 8.38 -2.51 -3.57
C ARG A 33 8.75 -3.37 -2.35
N ALA A 34 9.19 -4.59 -2.56
CA ALA A 34 9.61 -5.46 -1.45
C ALA A 34 10.80 -4.84 -0.69
N HIS A 35 11.76 -4.24 -1.38
CA HIS A 35 12.87 -3.52 -0.77
C HIS A 35 12.39 -2.29 0.02
N GLU A 36 11.48 -1.50 -0.53
CA GLU A 36 10.89 -0.36 0.18
C GLU A 36 10.18 -0.79 1.46
N TRP A 37 9.43 -1.91 1.41
CA TRP A 37 8.79 -2.50 2.59
C TRP A 37 9.79 -2.99 3.64
N MET A 38 10.91 -3.59 3.22
CA MET A 38 11.98 -3.98 4.16
C MET A 38 12.58 -2.76 4.88
N LEU A 39 12.85 -1.68 4.15
CA LEU A 39 13.34 -0.43 4.72
C LEU A 39 12.30 0.20 5.66
N LEU A 40 11.03 0.17 5.28
CA LEU A 40 9.93 0.65 6.09
C LEU A 40 9.85 -0.09 7.42
N LEU A 41 9.91 -1.42 7.40
CA LEU A 41 9.84 -2.25 8.61
C LEU A 41 11.11 -2.15 9.47
N GLY A 42 12.27 -1.84 8.86
CA GLY A 42 13.54 -1.74 9.56
C GLY A 42 13.82 -0.40 10.22
N LYS A 43 13.39 0.70 9.61
CA LYS A 43 13.77 2.05 10.03
C LYS A 43 12.62 2.94 10.51
N LYS A 44 11.42 2.75 9.98
CA LYS A 44 10.30 3.67 10.23
C LYS A 44 9.61 3.41 11.57
N THR A 45 9.18 4.49 12.20
CA THR A 45 8.32 4.46 13.40
C THR A 45 6.91 3.96 13.08
N ALA A 46 6.13 3.63 14.10
CA ALA A 46 4.75 3.18 13.92
C ALA A 46 3.87 4.20 13.16
N THR A 47 4.05 5.50 13.42
CA THR A 47 3.33 6.58 12.74
C THR A 47 3.68 6.61 11.25
N GLU A 48 4.97 6.57 10.93
CA GLU A 48 5.49 6.60 9.56
C GLU A 48 5.04 5.38 8.76
N ARG A 49 5.04 4.19 9.38
CA ARG A 49 4.55 2.94 8.75
C ARG A 49 3.07 3.06 8.37
N ILE A 50 2.24 3.57 9.28
CA ILE A 50 0.80 3.74 9.02
C ILE A 50 0.56 4.82 7.98
N ALA A 51 1.28 5.95 8.04
CA ALA A 51 1.17 7.01 7.05
C ALA A 51 1.53 6.49 5.63
N THR A 52 2.61 5.73 5.51
CA THR A 52 3.02 5.10 4.24
C THR A 52 1.95 4.12 3.73
N LEU A 53 1.42 3.23 4.61
CA LEU A 53 0.36 2.29 4.23
C LEU A 53 -0.88 3.01 3.69
N LEU A 54 -1.31 4.10 4.33
CA LEU A 54 -2.48 4.87 3.91
C LEU A 54 -2.27 5.51 2.54
N LEU A 55 -1.09 6.10 2.31
CA LEU A 55 -0.74 6.71 1.01
C LEU A 55 -0.69 5.67 -0.10
N GLU A 56 -0.02 4.55 0.11
CA GLU A 56 0.05 3.47 -0.88
C GLU A 56 -1.32 2.89 -1.20
N THR A 57 -2.16 2.67 -0.18
CA THR A 57 -3.51 2.16 -0.38
C THR A 57 -4.35 3.14 -1.20
N SER A 58 -4.24 4.45 -0.93
CA SER A 58 -4.94 5.49 -1.67
C SER A 58 -4.58 5.51 -3.16
N VAL A 59 -3.31 5.30 -3.49
CA VAL A 59 -2.81 5.22 -4.87
C VAL A 59 -3.28 3.93 -5.55
N ARG A 60 -3.08 2.78 -4.90
CA ARG A 60 -3.46 1.46 -5.45
C ARG A 60 -4.94 1.36 -5.79
N LEU A 61 -5.80 1.86 -4.91
CA LEU A 61 -7.24 1.83 -5.15
C LEU A 61 -7.67 2.84 -6.23
N GLY A 62 -6.95 3.95 -6.38
CA GLY A 62 -7.13 4.88 -7.49
C GLY A 62 -6.76 4.27 -8.85
N GLU A 63 -5.67 3.48 -8.90
CA GLU A 63 -5.22 2.79 -10.12
C GLU A 63 -6.15 1.64 -10.55
N THR A 64 -6.79 0.96 -9.60
CA THR A 64 -7.69 -0.19 -9.87
C THR A 64 -9.14 0.23 -10.13
N GLY A 65 -9.50 1.48 -9.80
CA GLY A 65 -10.83 2.04 -10.10
C GLY A 65 -10.99 2.34 -11.59
N CYS A 66 -12.14 1.98 -12.17
CA CYS A 66 -12.53 2.35 -13.55
C CYS A 66 -12.84 3.86 -13.70
N THR A 67 -12.28 4.71 -12.87
CA THR A 67 -12.42 6.16 -12.98
C THR A 67 -11.32 6.73 -13.85
N VAL A 68 -11.68 7.60 -14.76
CA VAL A 68 -10.84 8.21 -15.81
C VAL A 68 -9.70 9.08 -15.23
N ASP A 69 -9.73 9.38 -13.94
CA ASP A 69 -8.67 10.05 -13.20
C ASP A 69 -7.78 9.02 -12.50
N ASN A 70 -6.61 8.76 -13.06
CA ASN A 70 -5.52 7.98 -12.46
C ASN A 70 -4.91 8.68 -11.22
N GLY A 71 -5.76 9.27 -10.37
CA GLY A 71 -5.38 9.99 -9.17
C GLY A 71 -5.51 9.14 -7.90
N ALA A 72 -4.67 9.44 -6.91
CA ALA A 72 -4.79 8.86 -5.58
C ALA A 72 -6.13 9.27 -4.93
N LEU A 73 -6.86 8.30 -4.38
CA LEU A 73 -8.15 8.53 -3.73
C LEU A 73 -7.96 9.23 -2.37
N ASP A 74 -8.72 10.28 -2.12
CA ASP A 74 -8.73 10.93 -0.81
C ASP A 74 -9.64 10.20 0.19
N THR A 75 -10.64 9.49 -0.27
CA THR A 75 -11.52 8.67 0.57
C THR A 75 -11.61 7.26 0.01
N PHE A 76 -11.32 6.27 0.84
CA PHE A 76 -11.29 4.87 0.45
C PHE A 76 -11.59 3.94 1.63
N GLU A 77 -12.02 2.73 1.32
CA GLU A 77 -12.18 1.66 2.29
C GLU A 77 -10.86 0.88 2.43
N LEU A 78 -10.41 0.68 3.67
CA LEU A 78 -9.22 -0.12 3.94
C LEU A 78 -9.51 -1.60 3.64
N PRO A 79 -8.70 -2.26 2.80
CA PRO A 79 -8.85 -3.68 2.50
C PRO A 79 -8.50 -4.58 3.69
N LEU A 80 -7.81 -4.03 4.70
CA LEU A 80 -7.34 -4.72 5.89
C LEU A 80 -8.02 -4.16 7.14
N ASP A 81 -8.34 -5.02 8.09
CA ASP A 81 -8.77 -4.60 9.42
C ASP A 81 -7.57 -4.17 10.30
N ARG A 82 -7.84 -3.62 11.50
CA ARG A 82 -6.77 -3.12 12.39
C ARG A 82 -5.79 -4.20 12.83
N ARG A 83 -6.25 -5.43 12.99
CA ARG A 83 -5.41 -6.56 13.35
C ARG A 83 -4.49 -6.94 12.19
N GLN A 84 -5.06 -7.09 11.01
CA GLN A 84 -4.31 -7.39 9.80
C GLN A 84 -3.27 -6.29 9.48
N ILE A 85 -3.62 -5.03 9.69
CA ILE A 85 -2.67 -3.90 9.57
C ILE A 85 -1.51 -4.08 10.57
N GLY A 86 -1.82 -4.46 11.81
CA GLY A 86 -0.80 -4.76 12.81
C GLY A 86 0.12 -5.89 12.36
N ASP A 87 -0.44 -6.99 11.87
CA ASP A 87 0.32 -8.15 11.39
C ASP A 87 1.26 -7.78 10.22
N VAL A 88 0.76 -6.98 9.26
CA VAL A 88 1.56 -6.52 8.10
C VAL A 88 2.66 -5.54 8.49
N LEU A 89 2.38 -4.62 9.42
CA LEU A 89 3.32 -3.57 9.82
C LEU A 89 4.22 -3.97 11.00
N GLY A 90 4.05 -5.17 11.55
CA GLY A 90 4.77 -5.61 12.74
C GLY A 90 4.42 -4.77 13.99
N LEU A 91 3.15 -4.41 14.14
CA LEU A 91 2.63 -3.59 15.23
C LEU A 91 1.53 -4.33 15.98
N THR A 92 1.33 -3.99 17.27
CA THR A 92 0.16 -4.48 18.00
C THR A 92 -1.10 -3.74 17.58
N ILE A 93 -2.27 -4.38 17.73
CA ILE A 93 -3.56 -3.77 17.40
C ILE A 93 -3.81 -2.48 18.18
N GLU A 94 -3.34 -2.43 19.43
CA GLU A 94 -3.44 -1.25 20.31
C GLU A 94 -2.60 -0.10 19.75
N THR A 95 -1.39 -0.41 19.27
CA THR A 95 -0.51 0.58 18.64
C THR A 95 -1.13 1.11 17.35
N VAL A 96 -1.65 0.25 16.49
CA VAL A 96 -2.38 0.64 15.28
C VAL A 96 -3.54 1.57 15.63
N SER A 97 -4.40 1.16 16.55
CA SER A 97 -5.58 1.94 16.97
C SER A 97 -5.20 3.30 17.54
N ARG A 98 -4.15 3.36 18.35
CA ARG A 98 -3.62 4.61 18.92
C ARG A 98 -3.12 5.56 17.84
N GLN A 99 -2.37 5.05 16.86
CA GLN A 99 -1.86 5.88 15.77
C GLN A 99 -2.96 6.42 14.87
N PHE A 100 -3.98 5.62 14.56
CA PHE A 100 -5.15 6.12 13.82
C PHE A 100 -5.91 7.20 14.60
N SER A 101 -6.07 7.01 15.90
CA SER A 101 -6.70 8.03 16.77
C SER A 101 -5.89 9.32 16.81
N LYS A 102 -4.56 9.22 16.85
CA LYS A 102 -3.64 10.37 16.80
C LYS A 102 -3.77 11.12 15.48
N LEU A 103 -3.66 10.42 14.34
CA LEU A 103 -3.81 11.04 13.01
C LEU A 103 -5.17 11.72 12.83
N LYS A 104 -6.23 11.13 13.42
CA LYS A 104 -7.57 11.73 13.44
C LYS A 104 -7.61 12.98 14.30
N ALA A 105 -7.04 12.96 15.51
CA ALA A 105 -6.98 14.10 16.42
C ALA A 105 -6.17 15.26 15.82
N ASP A 106 -5.08 14.94 15.11
CA ASP A 106 -4.22 15.90 14.42
C ASP A 106 -4.87 16.46 13.13
N GLY A 107 -6.08 16.00 12.78
CA GLY A 107 -6.82 16.46 11.61
C GLY A 107 -6.25 15.98 10.26
N VAL A 108 -5.29 15.08 10.27
CA VAL A 108 -4.64 14.55 9.05
C VAL A 108 -5.57 13.61 8.29
N ILE A 109 -6.33 12.79 9.04
CA ILE A 109 -7.33 11.88 8.49
C ILE A 109 -8.67 12.05 9.19
N HIS A 110 -9.73 11.64 8.51
CA HIS A 110 -11.05 11.46 9.09
C HIS A 110 -11.47 10.00 8.95
N LEU A 111 -12.17 9.49 9.95
CA LEU A 111 -12.65 8.11 10.01
C LEU A 111 -14.18 8.12 10.13
N PRO A 112 -14.91 8.10 8.99
CA PRO A 112 -16.38 8.03 9.01
C PRO A 112 -16.88 6.76 9.72
N ASP A 113 -16.19 5.65 9.51
CA ASP A 113 -16.46 4.37 10.13
C ASP A 113 -15.15 3.60 10.46
N ARG A 114 -15.25 2.32 10.80
CA ARG A 114 -14.10 1.49 11.21
C ARG A 114 -13.14 1.17 10.06
N ARG A 115 -13.60 1.19 8.82
CA ARG A 115 -12.83 0.78 7.64
C ARG A 115 -12.57 1.91 6.67
N THR A 116 -13.44 2.91 6.63
CA THR A 116 -13.28 4.04 5.70
C THR A 116 -12.32 5.07 6.28
N VAL A 117 -11.38 5.48 5.44
CA VAL A 117 -10.42 6.55 5.74
C VAL A 117 -10.59 7.66 4.71
N SER A 118 -10.68 8.89 5.20
CA SER A 118 -10.64 10.10 4.36
C SER A 118 -9.38 10.89 4.73
N ILE A 119 -8.49 11.08 3.76
CA ILE A 119 -7.27 11.88 3.93
C ILE A 119 -7.69 13.36 3.82
N ARG A 120 -7.47 14.13 4.88
CA ARG A 120 -7.80 15.55 4.95
C ARG A 120 -6.62 16.44 4.60
N ASP A 121 -5.43 16.03 5.02
CA ASP A 121 -4.18 16.74 4.77
C ASP A 121 -3.14 15.74 4.22
N ARG A 122 -3.13 15.63 2.90
CA ARG A 122 -2.22 14.71 2.17
C ARG A 122 -0.76 15.14 2.30
N ALA A 123 -0.49 16.45 2.26
CA ALA A 123 0.86 16.97 2.38
C ALA A 123 1.48 16.59 3.74
N ARG A 124 0.73 16.80 4.82
CA ARG A 124 1.17 16.43 6.16
C ARG A 124 1.31 14.91 6.33
N LEU A 125 0.45 14.13 5.70
CA LEU A 125 0.55 12.67 5.70
C LEU A 125 1.82 12.20 4.97
N GLN A 126 2.18 12.86 3.86
CA GLN A 126 3.42 12.63 3.12
C GLN A 126 4.66 12.98 3.96
N ASP A 127 4.66 14.12 4.61
CA ASP A 127 5.74 14.53 5.52
C ASP A 127 5.93 13.51 6.64
N LEU A 128 4.83 13.03 7.25
CA LEU A 128 4.86 11.98 8.26
C LEU A 128 5.37 10.63 7.72
N SER A 129 5.17 10.35 6.45
CA SER A 129 5.66 9.12 5.83
C SER A 129 7.15 9.20 5.45
N ALA A 130 7.65 10.41 5.18
CA ALA A 130 9.02 10.67 4.74
C ALA A 130 9.99 10.94 5.89
N ALA A 131 9.49 11.23 7.10
CA ALA A 131 10.30 11.51 8.28
C ALA A 131 11.03 10.24 8.76
N ALA A 132 12.13 9.93 8.12
CA ALA A 132 13.06 8.88 8.54
C ALA A 132 14.49 9.42 8.60
#